data_12ff6be388436badea539844c03f28b3
#
_entry.id   12ff6be388436badea539844c03f28b3
#
_cell.length_a   1.000
_cell.length_b   1.000
_cell.length_c   1.000
_cell.angle_alpha   90.00
_cell.angle_beta   90.00
_cell.angle_gamma   90.00
#
_symmetry.space_group_name_H-M   'P 1'
#
loop_
_entity.id
_entity.type
_entity.pdbx_description
1 polymer ?
#
loop_
_entity_poly.entity_id
_entity_poly.type
_entity_poly.pdbx_seq_one_letter_code
_entity_poly.pdbx_strand_id
1 'polypeptide(L)'
;MLRFLPRRLAFPLSLLPRAVAASVTEVRLRLNAPLSLSLNGRNLFVDEHGKVCRIESALRADEDDLRATLAELTAYSMYAYDDTVRSGFIPIEGGARAGVCGEAVRTDGRVTGFRRIYSINIRIPRFLPDFARGLAEHYKAHGLCSALVLSPPAAGKTTFLRSIAYLLASGNYPQPRRVGIADERCELFLPDKMGALIDCVRDMPKAAGIVLLTRSMSPEVIVCVELAERGSGAVAETQDSG
;
A
#
# COMPACT_ATOMS: atom_id res chain seq x y z
N MET A 1 -0.69 11.48 -2.01
CA MET A 1 -0.74 11.63 -0.54
C MET A 1 -1.38 12.96 -0.12
N LEU A 2 -0.83 14.11 -0.51
CA LEU A 2 -1.31 15.44 -0.07
C LEU A 2 -2.79 15.72 -0.34
N ARG A 3 -3.38 15.08 -1.36
CA ARG A 3 -4.81 15.21 -1.71
C ARG A 3 -5.77 14.78 -0.60
N PHE A 4 -5.32 13.92 0.32
CA PHE A 4 -6.14 13.45 1.44
C PHE A 4 -6.08 14.35 2.67
N LEU A 5 -5.22 15.36 2.64
CA LEU A 5 -5.03 16.28 3.76
C LEU A 5 -5.77 17.61 3.48
N PRO A 6 -6.36 18.23 4.50
CA PRO A 6 -6.89 19.57 4.37
C PRO A 6 -5.78 20.54 3.96
N ARG A 7 -6.14 21.58 3.20
CA ARG A 7 -5.18 22.53 2.62
C ARG A 7 -4.20 23.12 3.65
N ARG A 8 -4.67 23.34 4.87
CA ARG A 8 -3.85 23.86 5.98
C ARG A 8 -2.65 22.97 6.29
N LEU A 9 -2.82 21.64 6.21
CA LEU A 9 -1.75 20.67 6.44
C LEU A 9 -1.01 20.32 5.14
N ALA A 10 -1.72 20.24 4.03
CA ALA A 10 -1.16 19.86 2.74
C ALA A 10 -0.18 20.90 2.19
N PHE A 11 -0.49 22.19 2.33
CA PHE A 11 0.32 23.28 1.78
C PHE A 11 1.74 23.31 2.35
N PRO A 12 1.97 23.34 3.68
CA PRO A 12 3.32 23.26 4.24
C PRO A 12 4.09 22.01 3.79
N LEU A 13 3.44 20.87 3.73
CA LEU A 13 4.07 19.61 3.28
C LEU A 13 4.46 19.65 1.78
N SER A 14 3.76 20.44 0.97
CA SER A 14 4.08 20.63 -0.45
C SER A 14 5.36 21.44 -0.67
N LEU A 15 5.78 22.22 0.32
CA LEU A 15 7.00 23.05 0.29
C LEU A 15 8.25 22.26 0.69
N LEU A 16 8.12 21.02 1.15
CA LEU A 16 9.26 20.17 1.49
C LEU A 16 10.19 19.97 0.30
N PRO A 17 11.52 19.96 0.50
CA PRO A 17 12.47 19.58 -0.53
C PRO A 17 12.10 18.25 -1.16
N ARG A 18 12.19 18.15 -2.49
CA ARG A 18 11.79 16.96 -3.24
C ARG A 18 12.43 15.65 -2.73
N ALA A 19 13.68 15.72 -2.31
CA ALA A 19 14.41 14.57 -1.74
C ALA A 19 13.79 14.11 -0.40
N VAL A 20 13.37 15.05 0.46
CA VAL A 20 12.69 14.75 1.73
C VAL A 20 11.31 14.18 1.44
N ALA A 21 10.51 14.86 0.62
CA ALA A 21 9.16 14.42 0.25
C ALA A 21 9.14 13.00 -0.36
N ALA A 22 10.11 12.69 -1.22
CA ALA A 22 10.26 11.36 -1.82
C ALA A 22 10.64 10.26 -0.81
N SER A 23 11.22 10.64 0.33
CA SER A 23 11.67 9.72 1.37
C SER A 23 10.63 9.49 2.47
N VAL A 24 9.53 10.25 2.48
CA VAL A 24 8.45 10.08 3.47
C VAL A 24 7.75 8.74 3.26
N THR A 25 7.64 7.97 4.31
CA THR A 25 6.95 6.67 4.33
C THR A 25 5.62 6.69 5.07
N GLU A 26 5.46 7.62 6.00
CA GLU A 26 4.21 7.79 6.75
C GLU A 26 3.96 9.26 7.06
N VAL A 27 2.69 9.66 7.08
CA VAL A 27 2.21 10.92 7.61
C VAL A 27 1.25 10.63 8.74
N ARG A 28 1.52 11.14 9.91
CA ARG A 28 0.73 10.88 11.12
C ARG A 28 0.11 12.16 11.66
N LEU A 29 -1.21 12.15 11.71
CA LEU A 29 -2.02 13.15 12.38
C LEU A 29 -2.46 12.60 13.72
N ARG A 30 -2.40 13.41 14.77
CA ARG A 30 -2.93 13.11 16.10
C ARG A 30 -3.66 14.33 16.62
N LEU A 31 -4.78 14.09 17.26
CA LEU A 31 -5.63 15.14 17.80
C LEU A 31 -4.85 16.05 18.76
N ASN A 32 -4.84 17.36 18.45
CA ASN A 32 -4.16 18.40 19.20
C ASN A 32 -2.65 18.17 19.40
N ALA A 33 -2.03 17.41 18.51
CA ALA A 33 -0.61 17.05 18.60
C ALA A 33 0.17 17.39 17.32
N PRO A 34 1.50 17.45 17.39
CA PRO A 34 2.35 17.72 16.25
C PRO A 34 2.15 16.68 15.13
N LEU A 35 1.95 17.18 13.91
CA LEU A 35 2.01 16.37 12.71
C LEU A 35 3.43 15.82 12.56
N SER A 36 3.54 14.51 12.37
CA SER A 36 4.84 13.87 12.20
C SER A 36 4.93 13.10 10.87
N LEU A 37 6.10 13.15 10.27
CA LEU A 37 6.48 12.40 9.09
C LEU A 37 7.46 11.30 9.49
N SER A 38 7.33 10.11 8.93
CA SER A 38 8.33 9.05 9.10
C SER A 38 9.21 8.97 7.87
N LEU A 39 10.53 9.04 8.06
CA LEU A 39 11.56 8.88 7.04
C LEU A 39 12.59 7.85 7.52
N ASN A 40 12.73 6.74 6.83
CA ASN A 40 13.73 5.72 7.18
C ASN A 40 13.74 5.31 8.67
N GLY A 41 12.56 5.22 9.29
CA GLY A 41 12.43 4.89 10.72
C GLY A 41 12.65 6.06 11.69
N ARG A 42 12.91 7.27 11.20
CA ARG A 42 13.05 8.49 12.01
C ARG A 42 11.80 9.34 11.88
N ASN A 43 11.41 10.00 12.97
CA ASN A 43 10.34 10.99 12.95
C ASN A 43 10.90 12.37 12.63
N LEU A 44 10.18 13.08 11.77
CA LEU A 44 10.48 14.44 11.35
C LEU A 44 9.23 15.30 11.58
N PHE A 45 9.43 16.54 11.97
CA PHE A 45 8.38 17.54 12.18
C PHE A 45 8.56 18.71 11.23
N VAL A 46 7.45 19.34 10.87
CA VAL A 46 7.42 20.43 9.90
C VAL A 46 6.57 21.55 10.46
N ASP A 47 7.04 22.80 10.32
CA ASP A 47 6.29 23.99 10.70
C ASP A 47 5.27 24.42 9.62
N GLU A 48 4.54 25.50 9.87
CA GLU A 48 3.54 26.06 8.95
C GLU A 48 4.15 26.61 7.64
N HIS A 49 5.46 26.82 7.59
CA HIS A 49 6.21 27.28 6.42
C HIS A 49 6.86 26.13 5.64
N GLY A 50 6.62 24.89 6.02
CA GLY A 50 7.20 23.70 5.37
C GLY A 50 8.66 23.45 5.70
N LYS A 51 9.20 24.08 6.75
CA LYS A 51 10.57 23.85 7.21
C LYS A 51 10.60 22.74 8.26
N VAL A 52 11.65 21.93 8.19
CA VAL A 52 11.93 20.93 9.23
C VAL A 52 12.25 21.66 10.53
N CYS A 53 11.57 21.28 11.60
CA CYS A 53 11.64 21.96 12.88
C CYS A 53 11.69 20.99 14.06
N ARG A 54 11.83 21.52 15.27
CA ARG A 54 11.65 20.76 16.51
C ARG A 54 10.15 20.57 16.80
N ILE A 55 9.83 19.59 17.64
CA ILE A 55 8.48 19.19 17.99
C ILE A 55 7.63 20.34 18.56
N GLU A 56 8.25 21.26 19.29
CA GLU A 56 7.60 22.41 19.94
C GLU A 56 7.03 23.39 18.91
N SER A 57 7.71 23.56 17.76
CA SER A 57 7.32 24.49 16.69
C SER A 57 6.57 23.81 15.54
N ALA A 58 6.24 22.53 15.70
CA ALA A 58 5.62 21.75 14.64
C ALA A 58 4.16 22.11 14.42
N LEU A 59 3.75 22.03 13.17
CA LEU A 59 2.36 22.11 12.74
C LEU A 59 1.52 21.08 13.48
N ARG A 60 0.40 21.49 14.08
CA ARG A 60 -0.48 20.63 14.86
C ARG A 60 -1.75 20.32 14.08
N ALA A 61 -2.23 19.11 14.21
CA ALA A 61 -3.52 18.70 13.68
C ALA A 61 -4.60 18.86 14.77
N ASP A 62 -5.73 19.42 14.39
CA ASP A 62 -6.91 19.56 15.24
C ASP A 62 -8.01 18.54 14.85
N GLU A 63 -9.18 18.64 15.46
CA GLU A 63 -10.29 17.73 15.20
C GLU A 63 -10.87 17.90 13.80
N ASP A 64 -10.92 19.12 13.27
CA ASP A 64 -11.42 19.39 11.94
C ASP A 64 -10.48 18.86 10.86
N ASP A 65 -9.16 18.92 11.07
CA ASP A 65 -8.17 18.28 10.19
C ASP A 65 -8.35 16.77 10.11
N LEU A 66 -8.54 16.11 11.25
CA LEU A 66 -8.76 14.66 11.31
C LEU A 66 -10.07 14.29 10.60
N ARG A 67 -11.15 15.06 10.84
CA ARG A 67 -12.45 14.84 10.19
C ARG A 67 -12.36 15.04 8.68
N ALA A 68 -11.75 16.13 8.23
CA ALA A 68 -11.56 16.41 6.81
C ALA A 68 -10.70 15.34 6.13
N THR A 69 -9.61 14.92 6.77
CA THR A 69 -8.74 13.84 6.28
C THR A 69 -9.51 12.52 6.14
N LEU A 70 -10.32 12.16 7.15
CA LEU A 70 -11.13 10.94 7.09
C LEU A 70 -12.16 11.00 5.95
N ALA A 71 -12.85 12.13 5.77
CA ALA A 71 -13.80 12.33 4.68
C ALA A 71 -13.15 12.15 3.30
N GLU A 72 -11.97 12.72 3.07
CA GLU A 72 -11.21 12.54 1.83
C GLU A 72 -10.76 11.10 1.63
N LEU A 73 -10.29 10.42 2.70
CA LEU A 73 -9.87 9.02 2.65
C LEU A 73 -11.01 8.06 2.28
N THR A 74 -12.25 8.39 2.70
CA THR A 74 -13.45 7.60 2.42
C THR A 74 -14.24 8.09 1.22
N ALA A 75 -13.70 9.03 0.43
CA ALA A 75 -14.40 9.68 -0.68
C ALA A 75 -15.81 10.18 -0.27
N TYR A 76 -15.92 10.71 0.94
CA TYR A 76 -17.17 11.17 1.56
C TYR A 76 -18.26 10.10 1.73
N SER A 77 -17.90 8.80 1.60
CA SER A 77 -18.82 7.68 1.75
C SER A 77 -18.34 6.72 2.85
N MET A 78 -18.69 7.02 4.10
CA MET A 78 -18.35 6.16 5.25
C MET A 78 -18.91 4.74 5.12
N TYR A 79 -20.10 4.58 4.52
CA TYR A 79 -20.76 3.27 4.35
C TYR A 79 -19.96 2.31 3.47
N ALA A 80 -19.27 2.82 2.44
CA ALA A 80 -18.45 1.98 1.55
C ALA A 80 -17.20 1.40 2.24
N TYR A 81 -16.81 1.96 3.39
CA TYR A 81 -15.60 1.59 4.13
C TYR A 81 -15.88 1.07 5.55
N ASP A 82 -17.15 0.76 5.84
CA ASP A 82 -17.59 0.39 7.20
C ASP A 82 -16.78 -0.79 7.77
N ASP A 83 -16.59 -1.86 6.99
CA ASP A 83 -15.80 -3.03 7.40
C ASP A 83 -14.31 -2.73 7.54
N THR A 84 -13.74 -1.87 6.69
CA THR A 84 -12.33 -1.49 6.75
C THR A 84 -12.04 -0.52 7.89
N VAL A 85 -12.94 0.42 8.16
CA VAL A 85 -12.85 1.32 9.33
C VAL A 85 -12.97 0.51 10.63
N ARG A 86 -13.85 -0.49 10.68
CA ARG A 86 -13.95 -1.45 11.80
C ARG A 86 -12.65 -2.21 12.01
N SER A 87 -11.94 -2.56 10.94
CA SER A 87 -10.63 -3.21 10.99
C SER A 87 -9.48 -2.25 11.34
N GLY A 88 -9.76 -0.96 11.52
CA GLY A 88 -8.78 0.07 11.89
C GLY A 88 -7.90 0.57 10.75
N PHE A 89 -8.22 0.28 9.48
CA PHE A 89 -7.49 0.82 8.34
C PHE A 89 -8.41 1.05 7.13
N ILE A 90 -8.02 2.00 6.28
CA ILE A 90 -8.68 2.34 5.02
C ILE A 90 -7.66 2.09 3.91
N PRO A 91 -7.96 1.23 2.92
CA PRO A 91 -7.12 1.09 1.74
C PRO A 91 -7.22 2.35 0.88
N ILE A 92 -6.08 2.80 0.38
CA ILE A 92 -5.98 3.99 -0.46
C ILE A 92 -5.44 3.59 -1.83
N GLU A 93 -5.85 4.29 -2.87
CA GLU A 93 -5.28 4.14 -4.21
C GLU A 93 -3.75 4.17 -4.21
N GLY A 94 -3.13 3.37 -5.07
CA GLY A 94 -1.68 3.27 -5.16
C GLY A 94 -1.06 2.41 -4.06
N GLY A 95 -1.84 1.53 -3.41
CA GLY A 95 -1.35 0.61 -2.38
C GLY A 95 -0.97 1.28 -1.06
N ALA A 96 -1.37 2.54 -0.87
CA ALA A 96 -1.26 3.22 0.41
C ALA A 96 -2.34 2.71 1.38
N ARG A 97 -2.17 2.94 2.67
CA ARG A 97 -3.14 2.61 3.71
C ARG A 97 -3.20 3.72 4.73
N ALA A 98 -4.39 4.00 5.22
CA ALA A 98 -4.57 4.85 6.39
C ALA A 98 -5.03 4.01 7.58
N GLY A 99 -4.21 3.91 8.61
CA GLY A 99 -4.62 3.42 9.92
C GLY A 99 -5.44 4.49 10.62
N VAL A 100 -6.55 4.10 11.23
CA VAL A 100 -7.44 4.99 11.98
C VAL A 100 -7.56 4.47 13.40
N CYS A 101 -7.39 5.34 14.39
CA CYS A 101 -7.56 5.02 15.79
C CYS A 101 -8.44 6.07 16.48
N GLY A 102 -9.31 5.59 17.35
CA GLY A 102 -10.25 6.46 18.05
C GLY A 102 -11.05 5.74 19.14
N GLU A 103 -12.09 6.38 19.61
CA GLU A 103 -13.04 5.81 20.54
C GLU A 103 -14.02 4.90 19.80
N ALA A 104 -13.92 3.59 20.07
CA ALA A 104 -14.75 2.59 19.40
C ALA A 104 -16.22 2.68 19.83
N VAL A 105 -17.12 2.60 18.86
CA VAL A 105 -18.56 2.34 19.07
C VAL A 105 -18.79 0.83 19.00
N ARG A 106 -19.57 0.29 19.93
CA ARG A 106 -19.92 -1.13 19.95
C ARG A 106 -21.44 -1.31 19.90
N THR A 107 -21.88 -2.24 19.08
CA THR A 107 -23.27 -2.70 19.02
C THR A 107 -23.23 -4.22 19.11
N ASP A 108 -23.99 -4.80 20.03
CA ASP A 108 -24.04 -6.26 20.28
C ASP A 108 -22.65 -6.90 20.49
N GLY A 109 -21.76 -6.19 21.21
CA GLY A 109 -20.41 -6.63 21.52
C GLY A 109 -19.40 -6.50 20.38
N ARG A 110 -19.82 -6.09 19.19
CA ARG A 110 -18.96 -5.88 18.01
C ARG A 110 -18.63 -4.41 17.82
N VAL A 111 -17.39 -4.12 17.38
CA VAL A 111 -17.01 -2.76 16.99
C VAL A 111 -17.74 -2.42 15.68
N THR A 112 -18.50 -1.32 15.70
CA THR A 112 -19.27 -0.83 14.54
C THR A 112 -18.72 0.45 13.95
N GLY A 113 -17.68 1.02 14.53
CA GLY A 113 -17.03 2.24 14.04
C GLY A 113 -16.30 2.98 15.14
N PHE A 114 -16.00 4.26 14.88
CA PHE A 114 -15.38 5.17 15.85
C PHE A 114 -16.28 6.38 16.08
N ARG A 115 -16.54 6.70 17.35
CA ARG A 115 -17.27 7.91 17.75
C ARG A 115 -16.38 9.16 17.57
N ARG A 116 -15.13 9.04 17.95
CA ARG A 116 -14.15 10.11 17.87
C ARG A 116 -12.83 9.55 17.37
N ILE A 117 -12.24 10.21 16.36
CA ILE A 117 -10.94 9.85 15.83
C ILE A 117 -9.84 10.59 16.60
N TYR A 118 -8.87 9.86 17.12
CA TYR A 118 -7.71 10.41 17.81
C TYR A 118 -6.46 10.46 16.97
N SER A 119 -6.34 9.57 16.00
CA SER A 119 -5.20 9.61 15.08
C SER A 119 -5.49 8.94 13.74
N ILE A 120 -4.80 9.43 12.71
CA ILE A 120 -4.76 8.87 11.37
C ILE A 120 -3.29 8.72 10.97
N ASN A 121 -2.91 7.54 10.48
CA ASN A 121 -1.58 7.25 9.96
C ASN A 121 -1.65 6.87 8.48
N ILE A 122 -1.30 7.78 7.59
CA ILE A 122 -1.25 7.52 6.14
C ILE A 122 0.10 6.91 5.80
N ARG A 123 0.13 5.62 5.44
CA ARG A 123 1.32 4.91 4.97
C ARG A 123 1.47 5.03 3.47
N ILE A 124 2.66 5.42 3.03
CA ILE A 124 3.00 5.62 1.64
C ILE A 124 3.91 4.46 1.21
N PRO A 125 3.47 3.58 0.31
CA PRO A 125 4.30 2.47 -0.12
C PRO A 125 5.48 3.00 -0.94
N ARG A 126 6.65 2.45 -0.68
CA ARG A 126 7.82 2.68 -1.53
C ARG A 126 7.76 1.79 -2.75
N PHE A 127 8.12 2.39 -3.87
CA PHE A 127 8.38 1.65 -5.09
C PHE A 127 9.89 1.65 -5.36
N LEU A 128 10.49 0.49 -5.28
CA LEU A 128 11.91 0.24 -5.57
C LEU A 128 11.99 -0.72 -6.76
N PRO A 129 12.02 -0.21 -7.99
CA PRO A 129 11.90 -1.01 -9.21
C PRO A 129 12.98 -2.08 -9.33
N ASP A 130 14.19 -1.79 -8.86
CA ASP A 130 15.35 -2.68 -9.00
C ASP A 130 15.63 -3.58 -7.78
N PHE A 131 14.73 -3.62 -6.80
CA PHE A 131 14.98 -4.36 -5.56
C PHE A 131 15.09 -5.88 -5.78
N ALA A 132 14.40 -6.43 -6.77
CA ALA A 132 14.46 -7.85 -7.16
C ALA A 132 15.34 -8.10 -8.41
N ARG A 133 16.24 -7.20 -8.77
CA ARG A 133 17.09 -7.31 -9.97
C ARG A 133 17.85 -8.65 -10.03
N GLY A 134 18.39 -9.12 -8.91
CA GLY A 134 19.11 -10.40 -8.86
C GLY A 134 18.28 -11.60 -9.31
N LEU A 135 17.00 -11.66 -8.91
CA LEU A 135 16.09 -12.71 -9.38
C LEU A 135 15.75 -12.56 -10.87
N ALA A 136 15.55 -11.34 -11.33
CA ALA A 136 15.28 -11.10 -12.73
C ALA A 136 16.49 -11.45 -13.62
N GLU A 137 17.71 -11.18 -13.18
CA GLU A 137 18.95 -11.60 -13.87
C GLU A 137 19.10 -13.13 -13.86
N HIS A 138 18.73 -13.80 -12.76
CA HIS A 138 18.70 -15.26 -12.71
C HIS A 138 17.72 -15.82 -13.75
N TYR A 139 16.52 -15.27 -13.87
CA TYR A 139 15.56 -15.69 -14.89
C TYR A 139 16.05 -15.44 -16.32
N LYS A 140 16.80 -14.36 -16.54
CA LYS A 140 17.42 -14.09 -17.83
C LYS A 140 18.45 -15.16 -18.22
N ALA A 141 19.22 -15.64 -17.25
CA ALA A 141 20.29 -16.62 -17.49
C ALA A 141 19.78 -18.06 -17.58
N HIS A 142 18.75 -18.44 -16.81
CA HIS A 142 18.33 -19.83 -16.61
C HIS A 142 16.89 -20.12 -17.07
N GLY A 143 16.17 -19.12 -17.53
CA GLY A 143 14.74 -19.25 -17.86
C GLY A 143 13.83 -18.94 -16.66
N LEU A 144 12.57 -18.70 -16.96
CA LEU A 144 11.55 -18.41 -15.98
C LEU A 144 11.15 -19.68 -15.22
N CYS A 145 11.11 -19.63 -13.91
CA CYS A 145 10.64 -20.71 -13.06
C CYS A 145 9.85 -20.18 -11.86
N SER A 146 9.05 -21.05 -11.23
CA SER A 146 8.35 -20.70 -9.99
C SER A 146 9.35 -20.41 -8.87
N ALA A 147 9.09 -19.37 -8.08
CA ALA A 147 9.92 -18.99 -6.95
C ALA A 147 9.10 -18.74 -5.70
N LEU A 148 9.58 -19.21 -4.56
CA LEU A 148 9.01 -18.95 -3.24
C LEU A 148 9.91 -17.98 -2.49
N VAL A 149 9.35 -16.82 -2.08
CA VAL A 149 10.08 -15.78 -1.35
C VAL A 149 9.77 -15.92 0.15
N LEU A 150 10.78 -16.32 0.91
CA LEU A 150 10.71 -16.47 2.36
C LEU A 150 11.54 -15.39 3.05
N SER A 151 10.96 -14.73 4.02
CA SER A 151 11.69 -13.78 4.87
C SER A 151 10.90 -13.47 6.15
N PRO A 152 11.55 -12.99 7.22
CA PRO A 152 10.86 -12.46 8.39
C PRO A 152 9.85 -11.35 8.06
N PRO A 153 8.87 -11.08 8.92
CA PRO A 153 8.02 -9.90 8.80
C PRO A 153 8.84 -8.62 8.63
N ALA A 154 8.31 -7.67 7.87
CA ALA A 154 8.92 -6.36 7.57
C ALA A 154 10.29 -6.39 6.83
N ALA A 155 10.80 -7.54 6.42
CA ALA A 155 12.06 -7.67 5.67
C ALA A 155 11.95 -7.29 4.18
N GLY A 156 10.79 -6.82 3.71
CA GLY A 156 10.63 -6.28 2.36
C GLY A 156 10.04 -7.26 1.33
N LYS A 157 9.39 -8.37 1.72
CA LYS A 157 8.71 -9.32 0.80
C LYS A 157 7.83 -8.62 -0.24
N THR A 158 6.91 -7.76 0.22
CA THR A 158 6.01 -7.01 -0.66
C THR A 158 6.76 -6.10 -1.62
N THR A 159 7.85 -5.45 -1.18
CA THR A 159 8.73 -4.63 -2.03
C THR A 159 9.41 -5.47 -3.09
N PHE A 160 9.88 -6.66 -2.71
CA PHE A 160 10.53 -7.62 -3.61
C PHE A 160 9.54 -8.11 -4.69
N LEU A 161 8.34 -8.53 -4.28
CA LEU A 161 7.30 -9.01 -5.20
C LEU A 161 6.82 -7.90 -6.15
N ARG A 162 6.68 -6.66 -5.68
CA ARG A 162 6.42 -5.52 -6.57
C ARG A 162 7.52 -5.31 -7.60
N SER A 163 8.77 -5.36 -7.15
CA SER A 163 9.92 -5.16 -8.01
C SER A 163 10.01 -6.23 -9.08
N ILE A 164 9.86 -7.51 -8.74
CA ILE A 164 9.94 -8.58 -9.73
C ILE A 164 8.77 -8.51 -10.72
N ALA A 165 7.55 -8.23 -10.27
CA ALA A 165 6.40 -8.03 -11.16
C ALA A 165 6.66 -6.90 -12.16
N TYR A 166 7.18 -5.76 -11.69
CA TYR A 166 7.56 -4.64 -12.54
C TYR A 166 8.65 -5.00 -13.54
N LEU A 167 9.75 -5.61 -13.08
CA LEU A 167 10.88 -5.97 -13.93
C LEU A 167 10.47 -6.94 -15.05
N LEU A 168 9.65 -7.93 -14.76
CA LEU A 168 9.15 -8.87 -15.75
C LEU A 168 8.20 -8.19 -16.76
N ALA A 169 7.36 -7.26 -16.31
CA ALA A 169 6.39 -6.58 -17.17
C ALA A 169 6.97 -5.40 -17.95
N SER A 170 8.10 -4.81 -17.53
CA SER A 170 8.68 -3.61 -18.14
C SER A 170 9.57 -3.86 -19.34
N GLY A 171 9.86 -5.13 -19.68
CA GLY A 171 10.71 -5.48 -20.82
C GLY A 171 12.21 -5.45 -20.56
N ASN A 172 12.63 -5.28 -19.32
CA ASN A 172 14.06 -5.30 -18.97
C ASN A 172 14.66 -6.72 -18.98
N TYR A 173 13.83 -7.80 -19.08
CA TYR A 173 14.27 -9.20 -18.97
C TYR A 173 13.47 -10.16 -19.86
N PRO A 174 14.15 -10.85 -20.73
CA PRO A 174 14.68 -10.39 -22.01
C PRO A 174 13.57 -9.91 -22.93
N GLN A 175 12.31 -10.26 -22.60
CA GLN A 175 11.08 -9.77 -23.21
C GLN A 175 10.05 -9.45 -22.13
N PRO A 176 9.21 -8.42 -22.33
CA PRO A 176 8.14 -8.11 -21.39
C PRO A 176 7.17 -9.29 -21.28
N ARG A 177 6.76 -9.60 -20.06
CA ARG A 177 5.84 -10.68 -19.73
C ARG A 177 4.49 -10.14 -19.27
N ARG A 178 3.41 -10.84 -19.61
CA ARG A 178 2.10 -10.59 -19.00
C ARG A 178 2.11 -11.11 -17.57
N VAL A 179 1.96 -10.20 -16.62
CA VAL A 179 2.01 -10.50 -15.19
C VAL A 179 0.63 -10.31 -14.57
N GLY A 180 0.08 -11.36 -13.98
CA GLY A 180 -1.11 -11.30 -13.16
C GLY A 180 -0.74 -11.07 -11.69
N ILE A 181 -1.41 -10.16 -11.00
CA ILE A 181 -1.23 -9.92 -9.57
C ILE A 181 -2.52 -10.24 -8.82
N ALA A 182 -2.49 -11.25 -7.95
CA ALA A 182 -3.57 -11.54 -7.01
C ALA A 182 -3.28 -10.81 -5.68
N ASP A 183 -3.86 -9.61 -5.53
CA ASP A 183 -3.56 -8.65 -4.45
C ASP A 183 -4.69 -8.57 -3.44
N GLU A 184 -4.90 -9.64 -2.67
CA GLU A 184 -5.97 -9.76 -1.68
C GLU A 184 -5.99 -8.62 -0.64
N ARG A 185 -4.82 -8.09 -0.29
CA ARG A 185 -4.67 -7.03 0.73
C ARG A 185 -4.41 -5.64 0.15
N CYS A 186 -4.53 -5.47 -1.16
CA CYS A 186 -4.23 -4.20 -1.83
C CYS A 186 -2.82 -3.66 -1.55
N GLU A 187 -1.82 -4.55 -1.40
CA GLU A 187 -0.44 -4.21 -1.03
C GLU A 187 0.55 -4.24 -2.19
N LEU A 188 0.25 -5.01 -3.25
CA LEU A 188 1.22 -5.25 -4.33
C LEU A 188 1.11 -4.23 -5.45
N PHE A 189 -0.08 -4.00 -5.97
CA PHE A 189 -0.29 -3.24 -7.18
C PHE A 189 -0.26 -1.72 -6.94
N LEU A 190 0.55 -1.02 -7.72
CA LEU A 190 0.69 0.44 -7.74
C LEU A 190 0.35 0.95 -9.15
N PRO A 191 -0.91 1.35 -9.42
CA PRO A 191 -1.40 1.67 -10.78
C PRO A 191 -0.51 2.63 -11.55
N ASP A 192 -0.04 3.70 -10.90
CA ASP A 192 0.75 4.77 -11.53
C ASP A 192 2.23 4.42 -11.76
N LYS A 193 2.69 3.24 -11.31
CA LYS A 193 4.12 2.90 -11.27
C LYS A 193 4.46 1.55 -11.90
N MET A 194 3.47 0.70 -12.08
CA MET A 194 3.69 -0.67 -12.56
C MET A 194 3.22 -0.77 -14.01
N GLY A 195 4.12 -1.09 -14.92
CA GLY A 195 4.00 -1.06 -16.38
C GLY A 195 2.72 -1.61 -17.05
N ALA A 196 2.69 -1.52 -18.38
CA ALA A 196 1.52 -1.75 -19.22
C ALA A 196 1.07 -3.23 -19.33
N LEU A 197 1.90 -4.19 -18.89
CA LEU A 197 1.61 -5.63 -18.99
C LEU A 197 1.30 -6.27 -17.63
N ILE A 198 0.67 -5.51 -16.74
CA ILE A 198 0.25 -6.01 -15.43
C ILE A 198 -1.26 -5.93 -15.32
N ASP A 199 -1.88 -7.08 -15.15
CA ASP A 199 -3.28 -7.22 -14.78
C ASP A 199 -3.38 -7.52 -13.28
N CYS A 200 -4.31 -6.87 -12.57
CA CYS A 200 -4.42 -7.03 -11.14
C CYS A 200 -5.86 -7.26 -10.68
N VAL A 201 -6.04 -8.26 -9.86
CA VAL A 201 -7.26 -8.47 -9.07
C VAL A 201 -6.97 -8.07 -7.64
N ARG A 202 -7.80 -7.19 -7.08
CA ARG A 202 -7.63 -6.64 -5.72
C ARG A 202 -8.84 -6.92 -4.86
N ASP A 203 -8.61 -6.95 -3.54
CA ASP A 203 -9.69 -7.11 -2.55
C ASP A 203 -10.56 -8.35 -2.79
N MET A 204 -9.93 -9.42 -3.25
CA MET A 204 -10.55 -10.71 -3.52
C MET A 204 -9.69 -11.81 -2.91
N PRO A 205 -10.27 -12.90 -2.36
CA PRO A 205 -9.51 -14.05 -1.90
C PRO A 205 -8.54 -14.52 -2.98
N LYS A 206 -7.26 -14.68 -2.64
CA LYS A 206 -6.20 -14.92 -3.63
C LYS A 206 -6.44 -16.15 -4.52
N ALA A 207 -7.01 -17.23 -3.97
CA ALA A 207 -7.34 -18.43 -4.75
C ALA A 207 -8.33 -18.11 -5.88
N ALA A 208 -9.40 -17.36 -5.58
CA ALA A 208 -10.37 -16.92 -6.57
C ALA A 208 -9.74 -15.94 -7.57
N GLY A 209 -8.87 -15.04 -7.09
CA GLY A 209 -8.13 -14.10 -7.92
C GLY A 209 -7.18 -14.78 -8.91
N ILE A 210 -6.45 -15.80 -8.47
CA ILE A 210 -5.57 -16.60 -9.34
C ILE A 210 -6.38 -17.30 -10.43
N VAL A 211 -7.49 -17.96 -10.08
CA VAL A 211 -8.37 -18.63 -11.05
C VAL A 211 -8.94 -17.63 -12.06
N LEU A 212 -9.39 -16.46 -11.60
CA LEU A 212 -9.91 -15.42 -12.47
C LEU A 212 -8.85 -14.92 -13.45
N LEU A 213 -7.66 -14.59 -12.96
CA LEU A 213 -6.54 -14.13 -13.80
C LEU A 213 -6.18 -15.17 -14.86
N THR A 214 -6.04 -16.45 -14.45
CA THR A 214 -5.68 -17.53 -15.36
C THR A 214 -6.70 -17.71 -16.48
N ARG A 215 -7.99 -17.70 -16.14
CA ARG A 215 -9.09 -17.90 -17.12
C ARG A 215 -9.32 -16.71 -18.05
N SER A 216 -9.11 -15.48 -17.56
CA SER A 216 -9.55 -14.27 -18.25
C SER A 216 -8.43 -13.47 -18.89
N MET A 217 -7.21 -13.49 -18.31
CA MET A 217 -6.12 -12.60 -18.71
C MET A 217 -4.92 -13.33 -19.31
N SER A 218 -4.88 -14.67 -19.23
CA SER A 218 -3.78 -15.50 -19.77
C SER A 218 -2.39 -14.98 -19.35
N PRO A 219 -2.12 -14.79 -18.07
CA PRO A 219 -0.81 -14.32 -17.60
C PRO A 219 0.26 -15.40 -17.84
N GLU A 220 1.49 -14.97 -18.09
CA GLU A 220 2.68 -15.84 -18.15
C GLU A 220 3.29 -16.02 -16.75
N VAL A 221 3.03 -15.07 -15.84
CA VAL A 221 3.49 -15.08 -14.46
C VAL A 221 2.37 -14.60 -13.55
N ILE A 222 2.17 -15.29 -12.44
CA ILE A 222 1.27 -14.84 -11.36
C ILE A 222 2.09 -14.49 -10.14
N VAL A 223 1.84 -13.32 -9.56
CA VAL A 223 2.46 -12.85 -8.31
C VAL A 223 1.41 -12.69 -7.24
N CYS A 224 1.63 -13.31 -6.07
CA CYS A 224 0.76 -13.17 -4.91
C CYS A 224 1.56 -13.16 -3.61
N VAL A 225 0.96 -12.69 -2.51
CA VAL A 225 1.53 -12.75 -1.14
C VAL A 225 0.83 -13.80 -0.31
N GLU A 226 1.57 -14.40 0.63
CA GLU A 226 1.07 -15.32 1.64
C GLU A 226 0.27 -16.51 1.07
N LEU A 227 0.97 -17.53 0.61
CA LEU A 227 0.36 -18.82 0.29
C LEU A 227 -0.07 -19.50 1.60
N ALA A 228 -1.35 -19.37 1.98
CA ALA A 228 -1.96 -20.17 3.04
C ALA A 228 -2.45 -21.50 2.46
N GLU A 229 -2.72 -22.51 3.31
CA GLU A 229 -3.15 -23.85 2.89
C GLU A 229 -4.31 -23.88 1.87
N ARG A 230 -5.25 -22.93 1.98
CA ARG A 230 -6.36 -22.77 1.01
C ARG A 230 -5.94 -22.17 -0.34
N GLY A 231 -4.76 -21.58 -0.44
CA GLY A 231 -4.23 -20.99 -1.68
C GLY A 231 -3.29 -21.92 -2.44
N SER A 232 -2.68 -22.91 -1.75
CA SER A 232 -1.78 -23.87 -2.39
C SER A 232 -2.48 -24.81 -3.38
N GLY A 233 -3.75 -25.17 -3.11
CA GLY A 233 -4.55 -25.97 -4.04
C GLY A 233 -4.83 -25.27 -5.37
N ALA A 234 -5.13 -23.98 -5.36
CA ALA A 234 -5.42 -23.22 -6.58
C ALA A 234 -4.18 -23.05 -7.48
N VAL A 235 -2.98 -23.00 -6.89
CA VAL A 235 -1.72 -22.91 -7.66
C VAL A 235 -1.40 -24.22 -8.34
N ALA A 236 -1.68 -25.36 -7.68
CA ALA A 236 -1.50 -26.69 -8.26
C ALA A 236 -2.46 -26.94 -9.44
N GLU A 237 -3.74 -26.53 -9.31
CA GLU A 237 -4.73 -26.68 -10.39
C GLU A 237 -4.40 -25.87 -11.64
N THR A 238 -3.65 -24.76 -11.52
CA THR A 238 -3.26 -23.93 -12.69
C THR A 238 -2.05 -24.51 -13.44
N GLN A 239 -1.23 -25.36 -12.80
CA GLN A 239 -0.09 -26.01 -13.46
C GLN A 239 -0.52 -27.19 -14.34
N ASP A 240 -1.64 -27.87 -14.01
CA ASP A 240 -2.15 -29.00 -14.79
C ASP A 240 -3.07 -28.59 -15.95
N SER A 241 -3.35 -27.28 -16.12
CA SER A 241 -4.27 -26.74 -17.14
C SER A 241 -3.56 -26.07 -18.33
N GLY A 242 -2.24 -26.19 -18.41
CA GLY A 242 -1.42 -25.58 -19.46
C GLY A 242 -0.95 -26.55 -20.54
#